data_3a2d2dd569e3f7fab71591cf904d52d3
#
_entry.id   3a2d2dd569e3f7fab71591cf904d52d3
#
_cell.length_a   1.000
_cell.length_b   1.000
_cell.length_c   1.000
_cell.angle_alpha   90.00
_cell.angle_beta   90.00
_cell.angle_gamma   90.00
#
_symmetry.space_group_name_H-M   'P 1'
#
loop_
_entity.id
_entity.type
_entity.pdbx_description
1 polymer ?
#
loop_
_entity_poly.entity_id
_entity_poly.type
_entity_poly.pdbx_seq_one_letter_code
_entity_poly.pdbx_strand_id
1 'polypeptide(L)'
;MSHAYDTFETLSQQNAVLRETVSLNSGIQLAAWYNKHDTITVKSNHHTLSLYVADGYESYQKTPGGWKNGGGPDRFCLMPKESESTWDIRDDLSFVHLYCTDEHLRDVGEKIWDKRPLSLTLDERIFGSDPKITALYRQFLLGCDWQQQANQLTLSTASTLLMTHLLQNYSNVQWKLPVVTGGLSPFVLRNVLAFI
;
A
#
# COMPACT_ATOMS: atom_id res chain seq x y z
N MET A 1 -6.72 15.85 8.77
CA MET A 1 -6.34 16.42 7.46
C MET A 1 -6.39 15.31 6.45
N SER A 2 -7.05 15.49 5.30
CA SER A 2 -7.01 14.51 4.21
C SER A 2 -5.63 14.61 3.55
N HIS A 3 -4.93 13.48 3.43
CA HIS A 3 -3.68 13.44 2.67
C HIS A 3 -4.02 13.41 1.17
N ALA A 4 -3.33 14.21 0.37
CA ALA A 4 -3.41 14.14 -1.07
C ALA A 4 -2.44 13.06 -1.57
N TYR A 5 -2.98 12.06 -2.25
CA TYR A 5 -2.20 10.95 -2.84
C TYR A 5 -2.12 11.14 -4.36
N ASP A 6 -0.94 11.46 -4.89
CA ASP A 6 -0.76 11.80 -6.32
C ASP A 6 -1.29 10.70 -7.25
N THR A 7 -1.10 9.42 -6.89
CA THR A 7 -1.63 8.30 -7.70
C THR A 7 -3.16 8.29 -7.71
N PHE A 8 -3.80 8.59 -6.57
CA PHE A 8 -5.27 8.68 -6.49
C PHE A 8 -5.80 9.83 -7.35
N GLU A 9 -5.17 11.01 -7.25
CA GLU A 9 -5.53 12.19 -8.03
C GLU A 9 -5.34 11.93 -9.54
N THR A 10 -4.22 11.32 -9.92
CA THR A 10 -3.92 11.01 -11.32
C THR A 10 -4.95 10.04 -11.89
N LEU A 11 -5.28 8.96 -11.18
CA LEU A 11 -6.32 8.01 -11.61
C LEU A 11 -7.69 8.68 -11.74
N SER A 12 -8.05 9.55 -10.80
CA SER A 12 -9.32 10.29 -10.80
C SER A 12 -9.47 11.24 -12.00
N GLN A 13 -8.35 11.69 -12.57
CA GLN A 13 -8.32 12.60 -13.72
C GLN A 13 -8.22 11.89 -15.08
N GLN A 14 -8.02 10.56 -15.08
CA GLN A 14 -7.90 9.73 -16.28
C GLN A 14 -9.15 8.86 -16.48
N ASN A 15 -9.02 7.77 -17.23
CA ASN A 15 -10.14 6.90 -17.57
C ASN A 15 -10.55 5.95 -16.43
N ALA A 16 -9.79 5.89 -15.35
CA ALA A 16 -10.10 5.02 -14.23
C ALA A 16 -11.38 5.47 -13.51
N VAL A 17 -12.23 4.50 -13.19
CA VAL A 17 -13.51 4.73 -12.50
C VAL A 17 -13.35 4.32 -11.05
N LEU A 18 -13.48 5.29 -10.14
CA LEU A 18 -13.52 5.03 -8.71
C LEU A 18 -14.83 4.32 -8.34
N ARG A 19 -14.74 3.14 -7.77
CA ARG A 19 -15.87 2.33 -7.31
C ARG A 19 -16.20 2.63 -5.86
N GLU A 20 -15.18 2.65 -5.02
CA GLU A 20 -15.31 2.88 -3.59
C GLU A 20 -14.01 3.45 -3.02
N THR A 21 -14.09 4.27 -1.97
CA THR A 21 -12.92 4.74 -1.24
C THR A 21 -13.24 4.97 0.22
N VAL A 22 -12.25 4.77 1.07
CA VAL A 22 -12.32 5.08 2.51
C VAL A 22 -10.97 5.58 3.00
N SER A 23 -10.98 6.67 3.75
CA SER A 23 -9.80 7.15 4.46
C SER A 23 -9.81 6.58 5.88
N LEU A 24 -8.76 5.90 6.24
CA LEU A 24 -8.54 5.37 7.58
C LEU A 24 -7.67 6.35 8.38
N ASN A 25 -7.79 6.32 9.69
CA ASN A 25 -6.94 7.13 10.55
C ASN A 25 -5.46 6.80 10.29
N SER A 26 -4.57 7.80 10.44
CA SER A 26 -3.11 7.64 10.36
C SER A 26 -2.50 7.58 8.94
N GLY A 27 -3.09 8.23 7.95
CA GLY A 27 -2.45 8.38 6.63
C GLY A 27 -2.53 7.12 5.75
N ILE A 28 -3.62 6.35 5.88
CA ILE A 28 -3.97 5.26 4.98
C ILE A 28 -5.28 5.61 4.26
N GLN A 29 -5.34 5.31 2.97
CA GLN A 29 -6.56 5.35 2.18
C GLN A 29 -6.66 4.07 1.36
N LEU A 30 -7.86 3.50 1.31
CA LEU A 30 -8.22 2.43 0.38
C LEU A 30 -9.03 3.01 -0.77
N ALA A 31 -8.80 2.52 -1.98
CA ALA A 31 -9.60 2.89 -3.13
C ALA A 31 -9.75 1.69 -4.08
N ALA A 32 -10.98 1.36 -4.42
CA ALA A 32 -11.32 0.34 -5.41
C ALA A 32 -11.57 1.02 -6.75
N TRP A 33 -10.89 0.53 -7.78
CA TRP A 33 -10.86 1.08 -9.11
C TRP A 33 -11.28 0.07 -10.17
N TYR A 34 -11.82 0.59 -11.24
CA TYR A 34 -11.95 -0.10 -12.51
C TYR A 34 -11.29 0.74 -13.59
N ASN A 35 -10.54 0.13 -14.49
CA ASN A 35 -9.91 0.79 -15.62
C ASN A 35 -9.99 -0.07 -16.88
N LYS A 36 -10.00 0.55 -18.04
CA LYS A 36 -10.01 -0.09 -19.35
C LYS A 36 -9.55 0.88 -20.44
N HIS A 37 -8.72 0.37 -21.36
CA HIS A 37 -8.21 1.14 -22.51
C HIS A 37 -7.58 2.47 -22.10
N ASP A 38 -6.58 2.41 -21.24
CA ASP A 38 -5.94 3.58 -20.67
C ASP A 38 -4.42 3.46 -20.69
N THR A 39 -3.74 4.56 -20.97
CA THR A 39 -2.29 4.66 -20.80
C THR A 39 -1.99 5.77 -19.83
N ILE A 40 -1.43 5.42 -18.68
CA ILE A 40 -1.24 6.31 -17.56
C ILE A 40 0.20 6.27 -17.04
N THR A 41 0.76 7.43 -16.74
CA THR A 41 2.02 7.57 -15.99
C THR A 41 1.73 8.15 -14.63
N VAL A 42 2.21 7.49 -13.59
CA VAL A 42 2.08 7.92 -12.20
C VAL A 42 3.46 8.10 -11.58
N LYS A 43 3.60 9.18 -10.81
CA LYS A 43 4.73 9.42 -9.93
C LYS A 43 4.18 9.66 -8.54
N SER A 44 4.59 8.87 -7.58
CA SER A 44 3.95 8.87 -6.26
C SER A 44 4.76 9.61 -5.20
N ASN A 45 4.09 10.49 -4.45
CA ASN A 45 4.61 11.09 -3.22
C ASN A 45 4.42 10.20 -1.97
N HIS A 46 3.90 8.97 -2.15
CA HIS A 46 3.48 8.01 -1.13
C HIS A 46 3.77 6.59 -1.59
N HIS A 47 3.54 5.61 -0.72
CA HIS A 47 3.62 4.20 -1.07
C HIS A 47 2.24 3.69 -1.51
N THR A 48 2.22 2.86 -2.55
CA THR A 48 1.00 2.21 -3.04
C THR A 48 1.19 0.71 -3.09
N LEU A 49 0.31 -0.03 -2.41
CA LEU A 49 0.15 -1.46 -2.59
C LEU A 49 -1.13 -1.71 -3.37
N SER A 50 -1.01 -2.22 -4.58
CA SER A 50 -2.12 -2.55 -5.48
C SER A 50 -2.34 -4.05 -5.51
N LEU A 51 -3.60 -4.50 -5.40
CA LEU A 51 -3.98 -5.88 -5.71
C LEU A 51 -4.93 -5.88 -6.91
N TYR A 52 -4.68 -6.71 -7.91
CA TYR A 52 -5.60 -7.01 -8.99
C TYR A 52 -6.69 -7.94 -8.47
N VAL A 53 -7.94 -7.48 -8.49
CA VAL A 53 -9.09 -8.19 -7.92
C VAL A 53 -9.73 -9.10 -8.94
N ALA A 54 -9.90 -8.60 -10.15
CA ALA A 54 -10.46 -9.32 -11.30
C ALA A 54 -9.87 -8.80 -12.60
N ASP A 55 -9.80 -9.65 -13.59
CA ASP A 55 -9.28 -9.36 -14.92
C ASP A 55 -7.81 -8.90 -14.92
N GLY A 56 -7.42 -7.93 -15.75
CA GLY A 56 -6.10 -7.34 -15.79
C GLY A 56 -5.05 -8.17 -16.51
N TYR A 57 -5.44 -9.21 -17.26
CA TYR A 57 -4.51 -10.04 -18.03
C TYR A 57 -3.79 -9.26 -19.13
N GLU A 58 -4.42 -8.21 -19.65
CA GLU A 58 -3.89 -7.30 -20.67
C GLU A 58 -3.38 -5.98 -20.05
N SER A 59 -2.70 -6.09 -18.90
CA SER A 59 -2.05 -4.98 -18.22
C SER A 59 -0.54 -5.04 -18.42
N TYR A 60 0.04 -3.95 -18.88
CA TYR A 60 1.45 -3.86 -19.23
C TYR A 60 2.12 -2.71 -18.47
N GLN A 61 3.32 -2.93 -17.97
CA GLN A 61 4.19 -1.89 -17.42
C GLN A 61 5.30 -1.57 -18.41
N LYS A 62 5.59 -0.29 -18.61
CA LYS A 62 6.72 0.17 -19.41
C LYS A 62 8.03 -0.06 -18.66
N THR A 63 8.97 -0.75 -19.31
CA THR A 63 10.32 -0.99 -18.79
C THR A 63 11.35 -0.49 -19.81
N PRO A 64 12.64 -0.37 -19.49
CA PRO A 64 13.69 -0.07 -20.47
C PRO A 64 13.72 -1.06 -21.65
N GLY A 65 13.31 -2.31 -21.44
CA GLY A 65 13.23 -3.35 -22.48
C GLY A 65 11.89 -3.36 -23.25
N GLY A 66 10.98 -2.42 -23.01
CA GLY A 66 9.66 -2.36 -23.65
C GLY A 66 8.52 -2.67 -22.67
N TRP A 67 7.37 -2.99 -23.20
CA TRP A 67 6.17 -3.30 -22.41
C TRP A 67 6.25 -4.73 -21.84
N LYS A 68 6.10 -4.84 -20.53
CA LYS A 68 6.10 -6.10 -19.80
C LYS A 68 4.70 -6.41 -19.30
N ASN A 69 4.14 -7.54 -19.71
CA ASN A 69 2.87 -8.09 -19.20
C ASN A 69 3.15 -9.02 -18.00
N GLY A 70 2.21 -9.11 -17.10
CA GLY A 70 2.26 -10.02 -15.95
C GLY A 70 1.04 -9.87 -15.05
N GLY A 71 0.05 -9.08 -15.49
CA GLY A 71 -1.20 -8.87 -14.77
C GLY A 71 -2.08 -10.12 -14.65
N GLY A 72 -3.15 -10.00 -13.90
CA GLY A 72 -4.14 -11.06 -13.64
C GLY A 72 -4.58 -11.04 -12.17
N PRO A 73 -5.68 -11.73 -11.84
CA PRO A 73 -6.19 -11.80 -10.48
C PRO A 73 -5.12 -12.26 -9.48
N ASP A 74 -5.14 -11.66 -8.28
CA ASP A 74 -4.22 -11.92 -7.18
C ASP A 74 -2.75 -11.56 -7.45
N ARG A 75 -2.46 -10.87 -8.56
CA ARG A 75 -1.17 -10.21 -8.75
C ARG A 75 -1.16 -8.90 -7.97
N PHE A 76 -0.04 -8.62 -7.31
CA PHE A 76 0.14 -7.36 -6.62
C PHE A 76 1.26 -6.52 -7.24
N CYS A 77 1.12 -5.21 -7.10
CA CYS A 77 2.18 -4.24 -7.39
C CYS A 77 2.47 -3.42 -6.14
N LEU A 78 3.74 -3.34 -5.76
CA LEU A 78 4.23 -2.46 -4.72
C LEU A 78 5.04 -1.35 -5.38
N MET A 79 4.49 -0.15 -5.32
CA MET A 79 5.06 1.07 -5.88
C MET A 79 5.50 1.97 -4.72
N PRO A 80 6.80 2.03 -4.42
CA PRO A 80 7.32 2.89 -3.36
C PRO A 80 7.13 4.37 -3.65
N LYS A 81 7.21 5.18 -2.59
CA LYS A 81 7.33 6.64 -2.72
C LYS A 81 8.46 7.01 -3.68
N GLU A 82 8.24 8.04 -4.49
CA GLU A 82 9.17 8.56 -5.51
C GLU A 82 9.39 7.62 -6.72
N SER A 83 8.73 6.44 -6.76
CA SER A 83 8.73 5.64 -7.96
C SER A 83 7.89 6.30 -9.06
N GLU A 84 8.32 6.13 -10.30
CA GLU A 84 7.57 6.53 -11.49
C GLU A 84 7.31 5.30 -12.34
N SER A 85 6.07 5.11 -12.76
CA SER A 85 5.67 3.98 -13.57
C SER A 85 4.66 4.37 -14.63
N THR A 86 4.80 3.78 -15.82
CA THR A 86 3.87 3.97 -16.94
C THR A 86 3.19 2.64 -17.24
N TRP A 87 1.89 2.69 -17.37
CA TRP A 87 1.01 1.54 -17.55
C TRP A 87 0.21 1.66 -18.84
N ASP A 88 -0.03 0.55 -19.51
CA ASP A 88 -0.92 0.40 -20.66
C ASP A 88 -1.93 -0.70 -20.31
N ILE A 89 -3.16 -0.29 -20.06
CA ILE A 89 -4.28 -1.15 -19.70
C ILE A 89 -5.14 -1.34 -20.96
N ARG A 90 -5.04 -2.50 -21.57
CA ARG A 90 -5.65 -2.76 -22.88
C ARG A 90 -7.03 -3.40 -22.80
N ASP A 91 -7.39 -3.95 -21.67
CA ASP A 91 -8.70 -4.58 -21.42
C ASP A 91 -9.14 -4.35 -19.97
N ASP A 92 -10.22 -4.98 -19.57
CA ASP A 92 -10.82 -4.82 -18.25
C ASP A 92 -9.80 -5.09 -17.13
N LEU A 93 -9.79 -4.24 -16.12
CA LEU A 93 -8.99 -4.35 -14.91
C LEU A 93 -9.78 -3.81 -13.73
N SER A 94 -10.02 -4.66 -12.72
CA SER A 94 -10.49 -4.26 -11.40
C SER A 94 -9.39 -4.44 -10.37
N PHE A 95 -9.08 -3.39 -9.62
CA PHE A 95 -7.99 -3.40 -8.64
C PHE A 95 -8.30 -2.56 -7.42
N VAL A 96 -7.61 -2.85 -6.31
CA VAL A 96 -7.69 -2.08 -5.08
C VAL A 96 -6.32 -1.57 -4.71
N HIS A 97 -6.23 -0.27 -4.49
CA HIS A 97 -5.05 0.39 -3.94
C HIS A 97 -5.21 0.60 -2.44
N LEU A 98 -4.14 0.32 -1.71
CA LEU A 98 -3.87 0.82 -0.38
C LEU A 98 -2.77 1.85 -0.51
N TYR A 99 -3.12 3.11 -0.26
CA TYR A 99 -2.18 4.22 -0.20
C TYR A 99 -1.70 4.42 1.23
N CYS A 100 -0.42 4.66 1.41
CA CYS A 100 0.18 4.87 2.71
C CYS A 100 1.23 5.99 2.66
N THR A 101 1.17 6.94 3.58
CA THR A 101 2.20 7.97 3.70
C THR A 101 3.51 7.37 4.20
N ASP A 102 4.64 7.97 3.80
CA ASP A 102 5.97 7.57 4.28
C ASP A 102 6.08 7.71 5.81
N GLU A 103 5.45 8.74 6.37
CA GLU A 103 5.41 8.96 7.81
C GLU A 103 4.72 7.80 8.53
N HIS A 104 3.52 7.40 8.08
CA HIS A 104 2.80 6.28 8.67
C HIS A 104 3.58 4.95 8.56
N LEU A 105 4.22 4.70 7.41
CA LEU A 105 5.06 3.52 7.23
C LEU A 105 6.21 3.50 8.24
N ARG A 106 6.86 4.65 8.47
CA ARG A 106 7.92 4.78 9.48
C ARG A 106 7.42 4.59 10.91
N ASP A 107 6.22 5.08 11.22
CA ASP A 107 5.61 4.89 12.53
C ASP A 107 5.28 3.41 12.81
N VAL A 108 4.81 2.68 11.78
CA VAL A 108 4.64 1.22 11.89
C VAL A 108 6.00 0.53 12.09
N GLY A 109 7.01 0.92 11.32
CA GLY A 109 8.37 0.41 11.46
C GLY A 109 8.95 0.67 12.84
N GLU A 110 8.73 1.84 13.41
CA GLU A 110 9.18 2.17 14.76
C GLU A 110 8.53 1.31 15.83
N LYS A 111 7.23 1.04 15.72
CA LYS A 111 6.52 0.12 16.63
C LYS A 111 7.07 -1.31 16.56
N ILE A 112 7.51 -1.73 15.37
CA ILE A 112 8.07 -3.07 15.15
C ILE A 112 9.47 -3.20 15.74
N TRP A 113 10.38 -2.24 15.45
CA TRP A 113 11.80 -2.34 15.82
C TRP A 113 12.17 -1.59 17.09
N ASP A 114 11.19 -0.92 17.70
CA ASP A 114 11.38 -0.08 18.88
C ASP A 114 12.40 1.06 18.65
N LYS A 115 12.60 1.43 17.41
CA LYS A 115 13.37 2.61 17.02
C LYS A 115 12.94 3.08 15.63
N ARG A 116 12.93 4.41 15.42
CA ARG A 116 12.59 4.97 14.11
C ARG A 116 13.70 4.65 13.10
N PRO A 117 13.40 3.96 12.00
CA PRO A 117 14.41 3.69 10.98
C PRO A 117 14.85 4.99 10.31
N LEU A 118 16.18 5.24 10.30
CA LEU A 118 16.77 6.44 9.68
C LEU A 118 16.58 6.43 8.16
N SER A 119 16.75 5.26 7.54
CA SER A 119 16.48 5.05 6.12
C SER A 119 15.56 3.85 5.98
N LEU A 120 14.35 4.08 5.51
CA LEU A 120 13.38 3.04 5.21
C LEU A 120 12.96 3.21 3.77
N THR A 121 13.20 2.18 2.96
CA THR A 121 12.72 2.08 1.59
C THR A 121 12.04 0.75 1.38
N LEU A 122 11.00 0.74 0.55
CA LEU A 122 10.38 -0.49 0.09
C LEU A 122 10.96 -0.89 -1.27
N ASP A 123 11.06 -2.19 -1.50
CA ASP A 123 11.45 -2.74 -2.79
C ASP A 123 10.28 -2.67 -3.77
N GLU A 124 10.48 -2.08 -4.93
CA GLU A 124 9.47 -2.12 -5.97
C GLU A 124 9.20 -3.58 -6.39
N ARG A 125 7.92 -3.92 -6.52
CA ARG A 125 7.47 -5.22 -7.04
C ARG A 125 6.32 -5.02 -8.01
N ILE A 126 6.49 -5.53 -9.21
CA ILE A 126 5.47 -5.42 -10.26
C ILE A 126 5.04 -6.81 -10.67
N PHE A 127 3.72 -7.03 -10.68
CA PHE A 127 3.09 -8.31 -10.96
C PHE A 127 3.56 -9.44 -10.03
N GLY A 128 3.84 -9.11 -8.78
CA GLY A 128 4.23 -10.07 -7.75
C GLY A 128 3.09 -11.02 -7.38
N SER A 129 3.43 -12.12 -6.75
CA SER A 129 2.47 -13.05 -6.14
C SER A 129 2.90 -13.30 -4.69
N ASP A 130 1.98 -13.04 -3.76
CA ASP A 130 2.17 -13.28 -2.34
C ASP A 130 0.83 -13.71 -1.72
N PRO A 131 0.72 -14.99 -1.33
CA PRO A 131 -0.53 -15.51 -0.77
C PRO A 131 -1.02 -14.78 0.48
N LYS A 132 -0.11 -14.20 1.26
CA LYS A 132 -0.47 -13.46 2.48
C LYS A 132 -1.06 -12.10 2.16
N ILE A 133 -0.50 -11.39 1.19
CA ILE A 133 -1.09 -10.14 0.67
C ILE A 133 -2.48 -10.43 0.11
N THR A 134 -2.60 -11.43 -0.75
CA THR A 134 -3.89 -11.83 -1.32
C THR A 134 -4.92 -12.17 -0.24
N ALA A 135 -4.55 -12.97 0.76
CA ALA A 135 -5.45 -13.37 1.83
C ALA A 135 -5.92 -12.16 2.65
N LEU A 136 -5.03 -11.25 3.02
CA LEU A 136 -5.38 -10.05 3.78
C LEU A 136 -6.33 -9.12 3.01
N TYR A 137 -6.09 -8.93 1.71
CA TYR A 137 -7.02 -8.17 0.88
C TYR A 137 -8.38 -8.86 0.77
N ARG A 138 -8.40 -10.12 0.37
CA ARG A 138 -9.63 -10.82 0.07
C ARG A 138 -10.52 -11.06 1.29
N GLN A 139 -9.93 -11.44 2.41
CA GLN A 139 -10.69 -11.81 3.62
C GLN A 139 -11.10 -10.60 4.46
N PHE A 140 -10.27 -9.55 4.51
CA PHE A 140 -10.48 -8.46 5.46
C PHE A 140 -10.77 -7.12 4.81
N LEU A 141 -10.18 -6.80 3.67
CA LEU A 141 -10.45 -5.52 3.00
C LEU A 141 -11.65 -5.63 2.06
N LEU A 142 -11.66 -6.63 1.18
CA LEU A 142 -12.75 -6.82 0.22
C LEU A 142 -13.96 -7.56 0.81
N GLY A 143 -13.81 -8.17 1.98
CA GLY A 143 -14.84 -8.95 2.65
C GLY A 143 -15.82 -8.11 3.49
N CYS A 144 -15.64 -6.79 3.59
CA CYS A 144 -16.50 -5.93 4.39
C CYS A 144 -16.86 -4.63 3.66
N ASP A 145 -18.00 -4.06 4.02
CA ASP A 145 -18.45 -2.76 3.55
C ASP A 145 -17.61 -1.64 4.18
N TRP A 146 -16.95 -0.84 3.34
CA TRP A 146 -16.03 0.21 3.78
C TRP A 146 -16.73 1.42 4.40
N GLN A 147 -17.99 1.63 4.10
CA GLN A 147 -18.78 2.76 4.60
C GLN A 147 -19.33 2.51 6.01
N GLN A 148 -19.36 1.26 6.46
CA GLN A 148 -19.84 0.92 7.79
C GLN A 148 -18.79 1.25 8.86
N GLN A 149 -19.14 2.10 9.80
CA GLN A 149 -18.26 2.49 10.90
C GLN A 149 -17.78 1.29 11.74
N ALA A 150 -18.61 0.26 11.89
CA ALA A 150 -18.25 -0.97 12.61
C ALA A 150 -17.05 -1.71 11.96
N ASN A 151 -16.83 -1.53 10.66
CA ASN A 151 -15.74 -2.18 9.93
C ASN A 151 -14.43 -1.39 9.97
N GLN A 152 -14.43 -0.15 10.46
CA GLN A 152 -13.24 0.72 10.47
C GLN A 152 -12.05 0.08 11.22
N LEU A 153 -12.31 -0.60 12.32
CA LEU A 153 -11.28 -1.29 13.09
C LEU A 153 -10.68 -2.47 12.29
N THR A 154 -11.54 -3.25 11.64
CA THR A 154 -11.10 -4.37 10.78
C THR A 154 -10.22 -3.87 9.63
N LEU A 155 -10.68 -2.85 8.91
CA LEU A 155 -9.94 -2.23 7.81
C LEU A 155 -8.58 -1.67 8.26
N SER A 156 -8.56 -0.94 9.39
CA SER A 156 -7.32 -0.37 9.95
C SER A 156 -6.34 -1.46 10.40
N THR A 157 -6.85 -2.52 11.02
CA THR A 157 -6.02 -3.63 11.50
C THR A 157 -5.44 -4.42 10.34
N ALA A 158 -6.25 -4.75 9.33
CA ALA A 158 -5.79 -5.45 8.14
C ALA A 158 -4.76 -4.63 7.36
N SER A 159 -4.97 -3.33 7.23
CA SER A 159 -4.01 -2.40 6.61
C SER A 159 -2.68 -2.37 7.38
N THR A 160 -2.73 -2.35 8.71
CA THR A 160 -1.53 -2.41 9.56
C THR A 160 -0.79 -3.74 9.41
N LEU A 161 -1.51 -4.87 9.30
CA LEU A 161 -0.91 -6.17 9.04
C LEU A 161 -0.23 -6.24 7.66
N LEU A 162 -0.84 -5.64 6.63
CA LEU A 162 -0.23 -5.50 5.31
C LEU A 162 1.06 -4.68 5.39
N MET A 163 1.04 -3.51 6.03
CA MET A 163 2.24 -2.68 6.20
C MET A 163 3.34 -3.43 6.97
N THR A 164 2.98 -4.15 8.04
CA THR A 164 3.92 -4.98 8.79
C THR A 164 4.55 -6.05 7.90
N HIS A 165 3.75 -6.73 7.08
CA HIS A 165 4.23 -7.74 6.15
C HIS A 165 5.17 -7.14 5.08
N LEU A 166 4.83 -5.96 4.54
CA LEU A 166 5.70 -5.25 3.59
C LEU A 166 7.04 -4.88 4.22
N LEU A 167 7.02 -4.34 5.43
CA LEU A 167 8.24 -3.98 6.16
C LEU A 167 9.14 -5.18 6.42
N GLN A 168 8.56 -6.34 6.73
CA GLN A 168 9.30 -7.57 7.01
C GLN A 168 9.92 -8.23 5.77
N ASN A 169 9.26 -8.14 4.62
CA ASN A 169 9.58 -8.96 3.44
C ASN A 169 10.00 -8.16 2.22
N TYR A 170 9.69 -6.86 2.18
CA TYR A 170 9.86 -5.99 1.01
C TYR A 170 10.52 -4.65 1.36
N SER A 171 11.30 -4.59 2.45
CA SER A 171 12.04 -3.38 2.81
C SER A 171 13.56 -3.63 2.90
N ASN A 172 14.31 -2.55 2.83
CA ASN A 172 15.77 -2.57 3.00
C ASN A 172 16.20 -2.79 4.47
N VAL A 173 15.27 -2.81 5.41
CA VAL A 173 15.58 -2.97 6.84
C VAL A 173 15.57 -4.44 7.20
N GLN A 174 16.73 -4.97 7.64
CA GLN A 174 16.80 -6.34 8.14
C GLN A 174 16.00 -6.48 9.45
N TRP A 175 15.08 -7.42 9.45
CA TRP A 175 14.31 -7.77 10.62
C TRP A 175 15.20 -8.44 11.68
N LYS A 176 15.50 -7.72 12.74
CA LYS A 176 16.13 -8.28 13.95
C LYS A 176 15.24 -7.92 15.14
N LEU A 177 14.89 -8.92 15.93
CA LEU A 177 14.19 -8.66 17.19
C LEU A 177 15.07 -7.73 18.05
N PRO A 178 14.50 -6.67 18.63
CA PRO A 178 15.25 -5.82 19.54
C PRO A 178 15.72 -6.64 20.73
N VAL A 179 16.99 -6.48 21.08
CA VAL A 179 17.50 -7.03 22.33
C VAL A 179 17.00 -6.12 23.45
N VAL A 180 16.03 -6.60 24.21
CA VAL A 180 15.47 -5.85 25.34
C VAL A 180 16.47 -5.90 26.49
N THR A 181 17.14 -4.79 26.74
CA THR A 181 18.13 -4.65 27.85
C THR A 181 17.52 -4.04 29.11
N GLY A 182 16.19 -3.85 29.15
CA GLY A 182 15.45 -3.21 30.23
C GLY A 182 15.12 -1.72 29.94
N GLY A 183 14.16 -1.18 30.69
CA GLY A 183 13.67 0.19 30.50
C GLY A 183 12.41 0.29 29.62
N LEU A 184 11.90 1.52 29.44
CA LEU A 184 10.80 1.80 28.53
C LEU A 184 11.32 1.81 27.09
N SER A 185 10.56 1.23 26.18
CA SER A 185 10.89 1.31 24.77
C SER A 185 10.92 2.77 24.30
N PRO A 186 11.75 3.15 23.29
CA PRO A 186 11.80 4.50 22.77
C PRO A 186 10.44 5.02 22.32
N PHE A 187 9.59 4.16 21.76
CA PHE A 187 8.21 4.50 21.40
C PHE A 187 7.37 4.86 22.65
N VAL A 188 7.40 4.03 23.67
CA VAL A 188 6.67 4.27 24.92
C VAL A 188 7.22 5.52 25.64
N LEU A 189 8.53 5.66 25.68
CA LEU A 189 9.20 6.81 26.32
C LEU A 189 8.77 8.13 25.65
N ARG A 190 8.73 8.22 24.34
CA ARG A 190 8.27 9.43 23.64
C ARG A 190 6.82 9.74 23.93
N ASN A 191 5.95 8.73 23.95
CA ASN A 191 4.54 8.94 24.28
C ASN A 191 4.37 9.44 25.70
N VAL A 192 5.15 8.94 26.65
CA VAL A 192 5.16 9.43 28.04
C VAL A 192 5.67 10.86 28.12
N LEU A 193 6.78 11.17 27.44
CA LEU A 193 7.33 12.54 27.43
C LEU A 193 6.44 13.55 26.71
N ALA A 194 5.63 13.13 25.76
CA ALA A 194 4.65 14.01 25.10
C ALA A 194 3.40 14.28 25.96
N PHE A 195 3.23 13.54 27.06
CA PHE A 195 2.11 13.67 28.00
C PHE A 195 2.45 14.59 29.20
N ILE A 196 3.71 14.93 29.39
CA ILE A 196 4.21 15.82 30.43
C ILE A 196 4.42 17.22 29.86
#